data_fda614459d4610c611a9f41796993274
#
_entry.id   fda614459d4610c611a9f41796993274
#
_cell.length_a   1.000
_cell.length_b   1.000
_cell.length_c   1.000
_cell.angle_alpha   90.00
_cell.angle_beta   90.00
_cell.angle_gamma   90.00
#
_symmetry.space_group_name_H-M   'P 1'
#
loop_
_entity.id
_entity.type
_entity.pdbx_description
1 polymer ?
#
loop_
_entity_poly.entity_id
_entity_poly.type
_entity_poly.pdbx_seq_one_letter_code
_entity_poly.pdbx_strand_id
1 'polypeptide(L)'
;LIPQNVGFREFKLDGNIMKLNGQRIVFKGTNRHEFDCYSGRACDQKLIEQDIITMKQNNINAVRCSHYPNSSLIYELCDIYGLYVIDETNLETHGTWMKNGGDFPDEYTLPDGHPQWQGAVLQRAANMLQRDKNHPAIIIWSCGNESFGGETIFKMHEYFHKADASRLVHYE
;
A
#
# COMPACT_ATOMS: atom_id res chain seq x y z
N LEU A 1 -11.86 -28.12 -8.40
CA LEU A 1 -11.91 -26.83 -9.09
C LEU A 1 -11.78 -25.74 -8.03
N ILE A 2 -10.85 -24.81 -8.23
CA ILE A 2 -10.72 -23.62 -7.39
C ILE A 2 -11.18 -22.46 -8.26
N PRO A 3 -12.34 -21.82 -7.97
CA PRO A 3 -12.80 -20.65 -8.71
C PRO A 3 -11.90 -19.45 -8.38
N GLN A 4 -11.64 -18.62 -9.38
CA GLN A 4 -10.87 -17.39 -9.25
C GLN A 4 -11.63 -16.26 -9.93
N ASN A 5 -11.89 -15.18 -9.19
CA ASN A 5 -12.39 -13.95 -9.78
C ASN A 5 -11.25 -13.24 -10.51
N VAL A 6 -11.53 -12.74 -11.71
CA VAL A 6 -10.54 -12.02 -12.54
C VAL A 6 -11.12 -10.69 -12.95
N GLY A 7 -10.36 -9.61 -12.73
CA GLY A 7 -10.70 -8.27 -13.18
C GLY A 7 -9.70 -7.75 -14.22
N PHE A 8 -10.21 -7.03 -15.21
CA PHE A 8 -9.40 -6.41 -16.26
C PHE A 8 -9.46 -4.90 -16.14
N ARG A 9 -8.31 -4.25 -16.16
CA ARG A 9 -8.18 -2.80 -16.18
C ARG A 9 -6.92 -2.35 -16.87
N GLU A 10 -6.93 -1.13 -17.37
CA GLU A 10 -5.73 -0.41 -17.78
C GLU A 10 -5.58 0.81 -16.87
N PHE A 11 -4.47 0.90 -16.13
CA PHE A 11 -4.12 2.07 -15.33
C PHE A 11 -2.79 2.64 -15.82
N LYS A 12 -2.77 3.93 -16.17
CA LYS A 12 -1.58 4.57 -16.70
C LYS A 12 -1.51 6.06 -16.43
N LEU A 13 -0.31 6.61 -16.53
CA LEU A 13 -0.09 8.05 -16.66
C LEU A 13 -0.12 8.45 -18.14
N ASP A 14 -0.90 9.48 -18.45
CA ASP A 14 -0.89 10.17 -19.73
C ASP A 14 -0.40 11.60 -19.49
N GLY A 15 0.89 11.84 -19.72
CA GLY A 15 1.60 12.99 -19.17
C GLY A 15 1.55 12.96 -17.64
N ASN A 16 0.95 13.97 -17.03
CA ASN A 16 0.77 14.10 -15.58
C ASN A 16 -0.65 13.71 -15.11
N ILE A 17 -1.43 13.03 -15.95
CA ILE A 17 -2.82 12.68 -15.63
C ILE A 17 -2.94 11.17 -15.45
N MET A 18 -3.38 10.75 -14.27
CA MET A 18 -3.75 9.35 -14.02
C MET A 18 -5.04 9.01 -14.76
N LYS A 19 -5.00 7.92 -15.51
CA LYS A 19 -6.15 7.40 -16.26
C LYS A 19 -6.39 5.94 -15.90
N LEU A 20 -7.68 5.62 -15.72
CA LEU A 20 -8.16 4.25 -15.60
C LEU A 20 -9.11 3.97 -16.78
N ASN A 21 -8.82 2.91 -17.54
CA ASN A 21 -9.59 2.56 -18.75
C ASN A 21 -9.80 3.77 -19.70
N GLY A 22 -8.76 4.57 -19.86
CA GLY A 22 -8.77 5.77 -20.71
C GLY A 22 -9.42 7.01 -20.08
N GLN A 23 -10.09 6.91 -18.94
CA GLN A 23 -10.74 8.03 -18.26
C GLN A 23 -9.86 8.59 -17.14
N ARG A 24 -9.85 9.93 -17.01
CA ARG A 24 -9.15 10.58 -15.90
C ARG A 24 -9.71 10.12 -14.57
N ILE A 25 -8.83 9.76 -13.64
CA ILE A 25 -9.17 9.40 -12.27
C ILE A 25 -8.63 10.44 -11.29
N VAL A 26 -9.43 10.73 -10.24
CA VAL A 26 -9.03 11.51 -9.07
C VAL A 26 -9.37 10.69 -7.84
N PHE A 27 -8.37 10.45 -7.00
CA PHE A 27 -8.60 9.74 -5.75
C PHE A 27 -9.24 10.65 -4.72
N LYS A 28 -10.39 10.21 -4.22
CA LYS A 28 -11.07 10.73 -3.03
C LYS A 28 -10.94 9.64 -1.98
N GLY A 29 -9.74 9.54 -1.39
CA GLY A 29 -9.34 8.41 -0.59
C GLY A 29 -9.24 8.72 0.90
N THR A 30 -9.03 7.65 1.66
CA THR A 30 -8.71 7.70 3.08
C THR A 30 -7.60 6.70 3.40
N ASN A 31 -6.83 6.98 4.43
CA ASN A 31 -5.96 5.98 5.05
C ASN A 31 -6.81 5.09 5.97
N ARG A 32 -6.48 3.81 6.00
CA ARG A 32 -7.16 2.85 6.88
C ARG A 32 -6.16 2.01 7.64
N HIS A 33 -6.23 2.09 8.96
CA HIS A 33 -5.62 1.09 9.83
C HIS A 33 -6.56 -0.11 10.00
N GLU A 34 -6.01 -1.31 9.98
CA GLU A 34 -6.75 -2.53 10.33
C GLU A 34 -6.79 -2.65 11.86
N PHE A 35 -7.83 -2.08 12.44
CA PHE A 35 -7.96 -1.92 13.89
C PHE A 35 -9.42 -1.93 14.34
N ASP A 36 -9.68 -2.61 15.44
CA ASP A 36 -10.95 -2.61 16.16
C ASP A 36 -10.69 -2.22 17.63
N CYS A 37 -11.57 -1.39 18.18
CA CYS A 37 -11.44 -0.90 19.56
C CYS A 37 -11.54 -1.99 20.64
N TYR A 38 -12.08 -3.16 20.32
CA TYR A 38 -12.22 -4.30 21.24
C TYR A 38 -11.19 -5.39 21.00
N SER A 39 -10.95 -5.74 19.75
CA SER A 39 -10.09 -6.86 19.34
C SER A 39 -8.71 -6.44 18.82
N GLY A 40 -8.42 -5.14 18.79
CA GLY A 40 -7.17 -4.60 18.29
C GLY A 40 -7.01 -4.86 16.80
N ARG A 41 -5.94 -5.51 16.39
CA ARG A 41 -5.64 -5.80 14.97
C ARG A 41 -6.31 -7.08 14.43
N ALA A 42 -7.08 -7.77 15.27
CA ALA A 42 -7.84 -8.96 14.86
C ALA A 42 -9.25 -8.56 14.40
N CYS A 43 -9.32 -7.78 13.31
CA CYS A 43 -10.59 -7.34 12.74
C CYS A 43 -11.38 -8.51 12.16
N ASP A 44 -12.66 -8.60 12.48
CA ASP A 44 -13.55 -9.59 11.89
C ASP A 44 -14.07 -9.14 10.50
N GLN A 45 -14.65 -10.08 9.77
CA GLN A 45 -15.18 -9.82 8.44
C GLN A 45 -16.25 -8.72 8.42
N LYS A 46 -17.12 -8.69 9.44
CA LYS A 46 -18.23 -7.71 9.48
C LYS A 46 -17.72 -6.30 9.63
N LEU A 47 -16.69 -6.10 10.46
CA LEU A 47 -16.07 -4.79 10.62
C LEU A 47 -15.41 -4.33 9.33
N ILE A 48 -14.63 -5.19 8.69
CA ILE A 48 -13.96 -4.86 7.43
C ILE A 48 -14.98 -4.50 6.35
N GLU A 49 -16.06 -5.28 6.22
CA GLU A 49 -17.13 -5.00 5.25
C GLU A 49 -17.87 -3.69 5.58
N GLN A 50 -18.11 -3.42 6.88
CA GLN A 50 -18.73 -2.17 7.32
C GLN A 50 -17.87 -0.96 6.97
N ASP A 51 -16.55 -1.04 7.11
CA ASP A 51 -15.61 0.01 6.70
C ASP A 51 -15.75 0.31 5.21
N ILE A 52 -15.76 -0.72 4.37
CA ILE A 52 -15.94 -0.59 2.91
C ILE A 52 -17.27 0.07 2.56
N ILE A 53 -18.37 -0.41 3.16
CA ILE A 53 -19.72 0.16 2.94
C ILE A 53 -19.74 1.63 3.36
N THR A 54 -19.14 1.96 4.50
CA THR A 54 -19.09 3.34 4.99
C THR A 54 -18.29 4.24 4.02
N MET A 55 -17.17 3.78 3.51
CA MET A 55 -16.40 4.51 2.50
C MET A 55 -17.25 4.78 1.25
N LYS A 56 -17.93 3.76 0.73
CA LYS A 56 -18.79 3.89 -0.46
C LYS A 56 -19.94 4.86 -0.24
N GLN A 57 -20.61 4.81 0.92
CA GLN A 57 -21.72 5.71 1.28
C GLN A 57 -21.28 7.18 1.39
N ASN A 58 -19.99 7.41 1.67
CA ASN A 58 -19.41 8.76 1.76
C ASN A 58 -18.64 9.18 0.50
N ASN A 59 -18.88 8.53 -0.64
CA ASN A 59 -18.24 8.84 -1.93
C ASN A 59 -16.69 8.74 -1.90
N ILE A 60 -16.14 7.95 -1.01
CA ILE A 60 -14.73 7.59 -1.02
C ILE A 60 -14.54 6.54 -2.11
N ASN A 61 -13.54 6.73 -2.98
CA ASN A 61 -13.24 5.81 -4.08
C ASN A 61 -11.89 5.10 -3.96
N ALA A 62 -11.09 5.45 -2.94
CA ALA A 62 -9.77 4.87 -2.75
C ALA A 62 -9.44 4.67 -1.27
N VAL A 63 -8.63 3.67 -0.97
CA VAL A 63 -8.12 3.39 0.37
C VAL A 63 -6.62 3.11 0.30
N ARG A 64 -5.86 3.69 1.21
CA ARG A 64 -4.47 3.32 1.45
C ARG A 64 -4.40 2.41 2.67
N CYS A 65 -3.77 1.26 2.52
CA CYS A 65 -3.53 0.31 3.61
C CYS A 65 -2.42 0.81 4.52
N SER A 66 -2.73 1.73 5.41
CA SER A 66 -1.75 2.39 6.27
C SER A 66 -1.47 1.56 7.53
N HIS A 67 -0.26 1.22 7.90
CA HIS A 67 0.96 1.35 7.11
C HIS A 67 1.58 -0.04 6.96
N TYR A 68 0.80 -0.97 6.44
CA TYR A 68 1.13 -2.39 6.28
C TYR A 68 0.09 -3.07 5.38
N PRO A 69 0.45 -4.18 4.74
CA PRO A 69 -0.54 -4.97 4.01
C PRO A 69 -1.64 -5.44 4.96
N ASN A 70 -2.89 -5.18 4.58
CA ASN A 70 -4.04 -5.62 5.37
C ASN A 70 -4.36 -7.10 5.15
N SER A 71 -5.42 -7.62 5.78
CA SER A 71 -5.90 -8.98 5.51
C SER A 71 -6.36 -9.13 4.05
N SER A 72 -6.28 -10.33 3.49
CA SER A 72 -6.68 -10.57 2.09
C SER A 72 -8.14 -10.19 1.82
N LEU A 73 -8.98 -10.24 2.83
CA LEU A 73 -10.40 -9.89 2.72
C LEU A 73 -10.65 -8.45 2.28
N ILE A 74 -9.80 -7.49 2.70
CA ILE A 74 -9.99 -6.08 2.29
C ILE A 74 -9.85 -5.94 0.77
N TYR A 75 -8.90 -6.64 0.16
CA TYR A 75 -8.66 -6.58 -1.28
C TYR A 75 -9.81 -7.23 -2.06
N GLU A 76 -10.30 -8.39 -1.59
CA GLU A 76 -11.47 -9.05 -2.17
C GLU A 76 -12.70 -8.15 -2.13
N LEU A 77 -12.95 -7.49 -1.00
CA LEU A 77 -14.06 -6.56 -0.85
C LEU A 77 -13.86 -5.30 -1.71
N CYS A 78 -12.63 -4.77 -1.82
CA CYS A 78 -12.34 -3.65 -2.71
C CYS A 78 -12.55 -4.03 -4.18
N ASP A 79 -12.21 -5.25 -4.59
CA ASP A 79 -12.50 -5.76 -5.93
C ASP A 79 -14.02 -5.82 -6.20
N ILE A 80 -14.82 -6.26 -5.22
CA ILE A 80 -16.28 -6.39 -5.33
C ILE A 80 -16.98 -5.03 -5.31
N TYR A 81 -16.63 -4.17 -4.34
CA TYR A 81 -17.30 -2.88 -4.12
C TYR A 81 -16.74 -1.76 -4.99
N GLY A 82 -15.63 -1.98 -5.70
CA GLY A 82 -15.02 -1.01 -6.60
C GLY A 82 -14.35 0.14 -5.87
N LEU A 83 -13.47 -0.16 -4.90
CA LEU A 83 -12.54 0.80 -4.29
C LEU A 83 -11.14 0.59 -4.86
N TYR A 84 -10.45 1.67 -5.17
CA TYR A 84 -9.04 1.59 -5.55
C TYR A 84 -8.17 1.47 -4.32
N VAL A 85 -7.10 0.69 -4.44
CA VAL A 85 -6.21 0.40 -3.31
C VAL A 85 -4.79 0.87 -3.60
N ILE A 86 -4.21 1.56 -2.63
CA ILE A 86 -2.78 1.72 -2.47
C ILE A 86 -2.35 0.69 -1.43
N ASP A 87 -1.70 -0.38 -1.88
CA ASP A 87 -1.22 -1.43 -0.98
C ASP A 87 0.19 -1.08 -0.51
N GLU A 88 0.41 -1.14 0.81
CA GLU A 88 1.60 -0.57 1.42
C GLU A 88 2.45 -1.61 2.13
N THR A 89 3.73 -1.59 1.82
CA THR A 89 4.72 -2.43 2.49
C THR A 89 4.80 -2.08 3.97
N ASN A 90 4.87 -3.09 4.83
CA ASN A 90 5.07 -2.88 6.27
C ASN A 90 6.48 -2.33 6.55
N LEU A 91 6.60 -1.03 6.37
CA LEU A 91 7.79 -0.24 6.66
C LEU A 91 7.37 1.12 7.23
N GLU A 92 7.64 1.31 8.50
CA GLU A 92 7.42 2.53 9.26
C GLU A 92 8.55 2.65 10.27
N THR A 93 9.39 3.66 10.16
CA THR A 93 10.57 3.83 11.01
C THR A 93 10.71 5.22 11.61
N HIS A 94 9.67 6.02 11.55
CA HIS A 94 9.61 7.40 12.04
C HIS A 94 10.24 7.55 13.45
N GLY A 95 9.94 6.62 14.36
CA GLY A 95 10.49 6.65 15.72
C GLY A 95 12.01 6.57 15.80
N THR A 96 12.71 6.12 14.75
CA THR A 96 14.17 6.03 14.76
C THR A 96 14.84 7.37 14.51
N TRP A 97 14.27 8.23 13.69
CA TRP A 97 14.79 9.57 13.38
C TRP A 97 14.32 10.65 14.36
N MET A 98 13.35 10.32 15.21
CA MET A 98 12.91 11.17 16.33
C MET A 98 13.73 10.96 17.60
N LYS A 99 14.61 9.95 17.64
CA LYS A 99 15.31 9.53 18.86
C LYS A 99 16.14 10.64 19.51
N ASN A 100 16.78 11.48 18.70
CA ASN A 100 17.61 12.57 19.18
C ASN A 100 16.95 13.94 18.99
N GLY A 101 15.64 13.99 18.75
CA GLY A 101 14.90 15.24 18.52
C GLY A 101 15.30 15.94 17.23
N GLY A 102 15.88 15.21 16.28
CA GLY A 102 16.43 15.75 15.05
C GLY A 102 15.49 15.66 13.87
N ASP A 103 15.52 16.67 13.03
CA ASP A 103 14.82 16.71 11.76
C ASP A 103 15.64 16.09 10.61
N PHE A 104 16.80 15.52 10.93
CA PHE A 104 17.74 14.98 9.95
C PHE A 104 18.15 13.55 10.28
N PRO A 105 18.43 12.71 9.25
CA PRO A 105 18.90 11.35 9.48
C PRO A 105 20.23 11.36 10.26
N ASP A 106 20.33 10.47 11.21
CA ASP A 106 21.51 10.21 12.01
C ASP A 106 21.85 8.70 12.00
N GLU A 107 22.83 8.29 12.83
CA GLU A 107 23.25 6.90 12.94
C GLU A 107 22.18 5.92 13.43
N TYR A 108 21.04 6.40 13.94
CA TYR A 108 19.91 5.60 14.39
C TYR A 108 18.79 5.53 13.36
N THR A 109 18.87 6.33 12.31
CA THR A 109 17.80 6.43 11.30
C THR A 109 17.77 5.20 10.41
N LEU A 110 16.63 4.52 10.35
CA LEU A 110 16.43 3.31 9.55
C LEU A 110 15.49 3.60 8.36
N PRO A 111 15.64 2.88 7.24
CA PRO A 111 16.71 1.94 6.88
C PRO A 111 17.93 2.63 6.24
N ASP A 112 17.92 3.97 6.06
CA ASP A 112 18.99 4.70 5.41
C ASP A 112 20.31 4.56 6.19
N GLY A 113 21.42 4.45 5.46
CA GLY A 113 22.74 4.24 6.06
C GLY A 113 22.97 2.85 6.68
N HIS A 114 21.96 1.96 6.64
CA HIS A 114 21.99 0.66 7.29
C HIS A 114 21.75 -0.50 6.29
N PRO A 115 22.73 -0.85 5.44
CA PRO A 115 22.55 -1.83 4.36
C PRO A 115 22.16 -3.23 4.84
N GLN A 116 22.41 -3.59 6.10
CA GLN A 116 21.99 -4.84 6.70
C GLN A 116 20.47 -5.03 6.75
N TRP A 117 19.68 -3.95 6.72
CA TRP A 117 18.21 -4.00 6.70
C TRP A 117 17.62 -4.19 5.30
N GLN A 118 18.39 -3.91 4.24
CA GLN A 118 17.91 -3.91 2.87
C GLN A 118 17.25 -5.24 2.47
N GLY A 119 17.87 -6.37 2.81
CA GLY A 119 17.32 -7.70 2.50
C GLY A 119 15.94 -7.92 3.13
N ALA A 120 15.77 -7.56 4.41
CA ALA A 120 14.51 -7.71 5.12
C ALA A 120 13.40 -6.78 4.56
N VAL A 121 13.76 -5.55 4.20
CA VAL A 121 12.83 -4.57 3.63
C VAL A 121 12.38 -4.99 2.23
N LEU A 122 13.29 -5.40 1.36
CA LEU A 122 12.96 -5.93 0.03
C LEU A 122 12.11 -7.20 0.10
N GLN A 123 12.36 -8.07 1.07
CA GLN A 123 11.55 -9.28 1.27
C GLN A 123 10.11 -8.94 1.64
N ARG A 124 9.88 -7.91 2.47
CA ARG A 124 8.53 -7.44 2.80
C ARG A 124 7.77 -6.96 1.55
N ALA A 125 8.42 -6.14 0.73
CA ALA A 125 7.87 -5.69 -0.54
C ALA A 125 7.54 -6.87 -1.48
N ALA A 126 8.46 -7.82 -1.60
CA ALA A 126 8.28 -9.01 -2.42
C ALA A 126 7.11 -9.89 -1.93
N ASN A 127 7.00 -10.11 -0.63
CA ASN A 127 5.93 -10.91 -0.05
C ASN A 127 4.55 -10.26 -0.28
N MET A 128 4.44 -8.95 -0.07
CA MET A 128 3.21 -8.19 -0.35
C MET A 128 2.83 -8.33 -1.83
N LEU A 129 3.72 -8.00 -2.74
CA LEU A 129 3.44 -8.08 -4.17
C LEU A 129 3.03 -9.49 -4.60
N GLN A 130 3.73 -10.53 -4.15
CA GLN A 130 3.41 -11.91 -4.54
C GLN A 130 2.05 -12.37 -4.00
N ARG A 131 1.67 -11.93 -2.81
CA ARG A 131 0.36 -12.24 -2.23
C ARG A 131 -0.77 -11.54 -2.96
N ASP A 132 -0.59 -10.24 -3.29
CA ASP A 132 -1.71 -9.35 -3.58
C ASP A 132 -1.81 -8.94 -5.06
N LYS A 133 -0.81 -9.23 -5.89
CA LYS A 133 -0.74 -8.78 -7.30
C LYS A 133 -1.94 -9.15 -8.18
N ASN A 134 -2.72 -10.16 -7.80
CA ASN A 134 -3.87 -10.61 -8.58
C ASN A 134 -5.16 -9.81 -8.28
N HIS A 135 -5.12 -8.87 -7.33
CA HIS A 135 -6.27 -8.01 -7.03
C HIS A 135 -6.32 -6.81 -7.99
N PRO A 136 -7.34 -6.70 -8.87
CA PRO A 136 -7.47 -5.57 -9.79
C PRO A 136 -7.71 -4.23 -9.09
N ALA A 137 -8.26 -4.23 -7.88
CA ALA A 137 -8.44 -3.04 -7.07
C ALA A 137 -7.11 -2.34 -6.72
N ILE A 138 -6.03 -3.11 -6.55
CA ILE A 138 -4.71 -2.54 -6.26
C ILE A 138 -4.16 -1.88 -7.52
N ILE A 139 -3.94 -0.57 -7.46
CA ILE A 139 -3.47 0.24 -8.59
C ILE A 139 -2.13 0.93 -8.33
N ILE A 140 -1.71 0.99 -7.08
CA ILE A 140 -0.43 1.58 -6.66
C ILE A 140 0.20 0.67 -5.59
N TRP A 141 1.51 0.41 -5.72
CA TRP A 141 2.34 -0.17 -4.68
C TRP A 141 3.02 0.94 -3.88
N SER A 142 2.94 0.90 -2.56
CA SER A 142 3.64 1.84 -1.70
C SER A 142 4.84 1.17 -1.03
N CYS A 143 5.98 1.87 -1.06
CA CYS A 143 7.22 1.41 -0.42
C CYS A 143 7.14 1.42 1.11
N GLY A 144 6.22 2.18 1.69
CA GLY A 144 6.09 2.32 3.14
C GLY A 144 5.72 3.73 3.53
N ASN A 145 5.81 4.01 4.83
CA ASN A 145 5.48 5.29 5.42
C ASN A 145 6.63 5.82 6.27
N GLU A 146 6.82 7.13 6.26
CA GLU A 146 7.65 7.91 7.18
C GLU A 146 8.94 7.20 7.64
N SER A 147 9.65 6.66 6.67
CA SER A 147 10.97 6.09 6.82
C SER A 147 11.93 6.96 6.02
N PHE A 148 13.12 7.25 6.55
CA PHE A 148 14.04 8.04 5.77
C PHE A 148 14.43 7.31 4.48
N GLY A 149 14.37 8.01 3.34
CA GLY A 149 14.61 7.51 2.01
C GLY A 149 15.92 6.72 1.86
N GLY A 150 16.76 7.11 0.93
CA GLY A 150 18.05 6.46 0.70
C GLY A 150 17.99 5.23 -0.17
N GLU A 151 19.11 4.54 -0.21
CA GLU A 151 19.37 3.43 -1.14
C GLU A 151 18.35 2.27 -1.02
N THR A 152 17.94 1.95 0.20
CA THR A 152 17.03 0.82 0.46
C THR A 152 15.65 1.07 -0.12
N ILE A 153 15.08 2.27 0.08
CA ILE A 153 13.76 2.62 -0.48
C ILE A 153 13.83 2.76 -1.99
N PHE A 154 14.92 3.33 -2.51
CA PHE A 154 15.15 3.38 -3.95
C PHE A 154 15.15 1.98 -4.58
N LYS A 155 15.81 1.01 -3.95
CA LYS A 155 15.79 -0.40 -4.41
C LYS A 155 14.41 -1.05 -4.29
N MET A 156 13.59 -0.67 -3.32
CA MET A 156 12.19 -1.13 -3.28
C MET A 156 11.41 -0.59 -4.48
N HIS A 157 11.57 0.69 -4.80
CA HIS A 157 10.98 1.31 -5.97
C HIS A 157 11.39 0.58 -7.27
N GLU A 158 12.70 0.34 -7.46
CA GLU A 158 13.19 -0.43 -8.61
C GLU A 158 12.61 -1.85 -8.66
N TYR A 159 12.53 -2.51 -7.49
CA TYR A 159 11.94 -3.84 -7.38
C TYR A 159 10.49 -3.86 -7.87
N PHE A 160 9.65 -2.95 -7.40
CA PHE A 160 8.25 -2.89 -7.81
C PHE A 160 8.11 -2.63 -9.32
N HIS A 161 8.83 -1.67 -9.86
CA HIS A 161 8.80 -1.39 -11.31
C HIS A 161 9.25 -2.58 -12.16
N LYS A 162 10.26 -3.33 -11.71
CA LYS A 162 10.74 -4.53 -12.40
C LYS A 162 9.76 -5.69 -12.30
N ALA A 163 9.14 -5.87 -11.13
CA ALA A 163 8.27 -7.01 -10.85
C ALA A 163 6.84 -6.80 -11.38
N ASP A 164 6.37 -5.54 -11.45
CA ASP A 164 5.05 -5.18 -11.92
C ASP A 164 5.04 -3.79 -12.58
N ALA A 165 5.27 -3.76 -13.87
CA ALA A 165 5.25 -2.52 -14.65
C ALA A 165 3.84 -1.96 -14.92
N SER A 166 2.78 -2.64 -14.47
CA SER A 166 1.39 -2.24 -14.69
C SER A 166 0.83 -1.30 -13.63
N ARG A 167 1.57 -1.07 -12.55
CA ARG A 167 1.17 -0.23 -11.41
C ARG A 167 2.20 0.86 -11.13
N LEU A 168 1.72 1.98 -10.62
CA LEU A 168 2.60 3.02 -10.12
C LEU A 168 3.21 2.62 -8.78
N VAL A 169 4.30 3.29 -8.43
CA VAL A 169 4.96 3.14 -7.13
C VAL A 169 4.89 4.46 -6.38
N HIS A 170 4.52 4.38 -5.12
CA HIS A 170 4.34 5.51 -4.20
C HIS A 170 5.31 5.38 -3.02
N TYR A 171 5.70 6.49 -2.48
CA TYR A 171 6.38 6.62 -1.19
C TYR A 171 6.03 7.96 -0.54
N GLU A 172 5.85 7.99 0.78
CA GLU A 172 5.54 9.16 1.59
C GLU A 172 6.50 9.32 2.76
#